data_7a34129e61160762c4dbf3c6bc739392
#
_entry.id   7a34129e61160762c4dbf3c6bc739392
#
_cell.length_a   1.000
_cell.length_b   1.000
_cell.length_c   1.000
_cell.angle_alpha   90.00
_cell.angle_beta   90.00
_cell.angle_gamma   90.00
#
_symmetry.space_group_name_H-M   'P 1'
#
loop_
_entity.id
_entity.type
_entity.pdbx_description
1 polymer ?
#
loop_
_entity_poly.entity_id
_entity_poly.type
_entity_poly.pdbx_seq_one_letter_code
_entity_poly.pdbx_strand_id
1 'polypeptide(L)'
;MKTAFITGITGQDGYYLSKLLLEKGYIVHGTIRRSSSINTSRIDDLISEFQPQEKLILHYSDLLDSASIFNLINYIQPDEIYNLAAQSHVSVSFQNPIFTTQTGTLGSLSILEAIRRSNKEIKFYQASSSEMFGGAAKVKLNEQSILDPKSPYAVSKVFAHHMTKVYRDSYSLFSTNGILFNHESPHRGETFVTRKITKAVGRIYHGLQKKLTLGNLNASRDWGFAGDYTEAMWMMLQQKSPDDFVIATGETHTVEEFAQHAFSYVGLDYKKYIQTDKKYFRPNEVDYLLGDYEKAQKLLGWRPKTTFLQLVEMMVESDLNNAKREEILFNEGLLSPTWENPS
;
A
#
# COMPACT_ATOMS: atom_id res chain seq x y z
N MET A 1 -11.62 -25.03 5.15
CA MET A 1 -10.83 -23.83 5.46
C MET A 1 -10.34 -23.28 4.13
N LYS A 2 -10.48 -21.96 3.88
CA LYS A 2 -9.98 -21.34 2.64
C LYS A 2 -8.48 -21.05 2.74
N THR A 3 -7.78 -21.12 1.63
CA THR A 3 -6.36 -20.79 1.50
C THR A 3 -6.18 -19.55 0.66
N ALA A 4 -5.45 -18.56 1.18
CA ALA A 4 -5.09 -17.33 0.48
C ALA A 4 -3.59 -17.30 0.16
N PHE A 5 -3.24 -16.78 -1.02
CA PHE A 5 -1.86 -16.51 -1.41
C PHE A 5 -1.66 -15.02 -1.62
N ILE A 6 -0.73 -14.40 -0.88
CA ILE A 6 -0.48 -12.96 -0.88
C ILE A 6 0.93 -12.69 -1.38
N THR A 7 1.07 -11.97 -2.48
CA THR A 7 2.36 -11.40 -2.86
C THR A 7 2.59 -10.07 -2.13
N GLY A 8 3.81 -9.82 -1.65
CA GLY A 8 4.12 -8.60 -0.92
C GLY A 8 3.58 -8.56 0.51
N ILE A 9 3.50 -9.70 1.17
CA ILE A 9 2.96 -9.85 2.53
C ILE A 9 3.65 -8.96 3.57
N THR A 10 4.92 -8.61 3.40
CA THR A 10 5.69 -7.72 4.29
C THR A 10 5.42 -6.23 4.08
N GLY A 11 4.54 -5.88 3.15
CA GLY A 11 4.06 -4.51 2.95
C GLY A 11 2.98 -4.11 3.96
N GLN A 12 2.60 -2.82 3.98
CA GLN A 12 1.49 -2.31 4.79
C GLN A 12 0.21 -3.11 4.57
N ASP A 13 -0.22 -3.21 3.32
CA ASP A 13 -1.47 -3.88 2.96
C ASP A 13 -1.38 -5.39 3.20
N GLY A 14 -0.18 -5.96 2.98
CA GLY A 14 0.10 -7.36 3.30
C GLY A 14 -0.13 -7.67 4.78
N TYR A 15 0.28 -6.79 5.68
CA TYR A 15 0.04 -6.92 7.12
C TYR A 15 -1.46 -6.94 7.45
N TYR A 16 -2.18 -5.87 7.07
CA TYR A 16 -3.60 -5.74 7.42
C TYR A 16 -4.46 -6.81 6.76
N LEU A 17 -4.18 -7.18 5.52
CA LEU A 17 -4.89 -8.25 4.83
C LEU A 17 -4.61 -9.62 5.46
N SER A 18 -3.35 -9.92 5.78
CA SER A 18 -3.00 -11.17 6.46
C SER A 18 -3.69 -11.29 7.79
N LYS A 19 -3.66 -10.23 8.61
CA LYS A 19 -4.35 -10.18 9.89
C LYS A 19 -5.84 -10.47 9.73
N LEU A 20 -6.51 -9.76 8.82
CA LEU A 20 -7.94 -9.95 8.53
C LEU A 20 -8.26 -11.39 8.11
N LEU A 21 -7.45 -11.97 7.22
CA LEU A 21 -7.69 -13.32 6.71
C LEU A 21 -7.44 -14.39 7.78
N LEU A 22 -6.39 -14.24 8.58
CA LEU A 22 -6.08 -15.13 9.71
C LEU A 22 -7.20 -15.10 10.77
N GLU A 23 -7.71 -13.91 11.12
CA GLU A 23 -8.87 -13.74 12.02
C GLU A 23 -10.14 -14.37 11.44
N LYS A 24 -10.30 -14.40 10.11
CA LYS A 24 -11.39 -15.10 9.42
C LYS A 24 -11.18 -16.61 9.28
N GLY A 25 -10.08 -17.14 9.79
CA GLY A 25 -9.78 -18.58 9.78
C GLY A 25 -9.21 -19.11 8.47
N TYR A 26 -8.61 -18.27 7.63
CA TYR A 26 -7.87 -18.71 6.45
C TYR A 26 -6.51 -19.31 6.83
N ILE A 27 -5.97 -20.16 5.94
CA ILE A 27 -4.55 -20.41 5.85
C ILE A 27 -3.97 -19.38 4.90
N VAL A 28 -2.96 -18.63 5.35
CA VAL A 28 -2.34 -17.56 4.58
C VAL A 28 -0.93 -17.98 4.17
N HIS A 29 -0.70 -18.06 2.87
CA HIS A 29 0.62 -18.21 2.27
C HIS A 29 1.08 -16.84 1.76
N GLY A 30 2.29 -16.42 2.11
CA GLY A 30 2.82 -15.11 1.70
C GLY A 30 4.20 -15.21 1.05
N THR A 31 4.45 -14.38 0.01
CA THR A 31 5.79 -14.28 -0.56
C THR A 31 6.61 -13.20 0.12
N ILE A 32 7.85 -13.54 0.44
CA ILE A 32 8.90 -12.64 0.91
C ILE A 32 10.10 -12.70 -0.04
N ARG A 33 10.72 -11.54 -0.31
CA ARG A 33 11.96 -11.51 -1.09
C ARG A 33 13.15 -11.92 -0.23
N ARG A 34 14.06 -12.69 -0.81
CA ARG A 34 15.33 -12.98 -0.17
C ARG A 34 16.14 -11.69 -0.01
N SER A 35 16.52 -11.39 1.22
CA SER A 35 17.38 -10.28 1.57
C SER A 35 18.45 -10.76 2.56
N SER A 36 19.61 -10.10 2.60
CA SER A 36 20.63 -10.31 3.62
C SER A 36 20.19 -9.80 5.01
N SER A 37 19.25 -8.87 5.03
CA SER A 37 18.63 -8.37 6.27
C SER A 37 17.21 -8.93 6.43
N ILE A 38 16.78 -9.12 7.66
CA ILE A 38 15.40 -9.51 7.97
C ILE A 38 14.47 -8.37 7.54
N ASN A 39 13.43 -8.69 6.77
CA ASN A 39 12.47 -7.73 6.22
C ASN A 39 11.02 -8.03 6.63
N THR A 40 10.83 -8.78 7.72
CA THR A 40 9.52 -9.21 8.22
C THR A 40 8.97 -8.33 9.34
N SER A 41 9.70 -7.31 9.77
CA SER A 41 9.39 -6.51 10.98
C SER A 41 7.94 -6.00 11.09
N ARG A 42 7.24 -5.81 9.94
CA ARG A 42 5.83 -5.42 9.95
C ARG A 42 4.87 -6.55 10.28
N ILE A 43 5.30 -7.79 10.12
CA ILE A 43 4.47 -9.00 10.30
C ILE A 43 5.00 -9.92 11.39
N ASP A 44 5.99 -9.49 12.19
CA ASP A 44 6.62 -10.33 13.21
C ASP A 44 5.63 -10.78 14.29
N ASP A 45 4.66 -9.93 14.64
CA ASP A 45 3.55 -10.27 15.54
C ASP A 45 2.68 -11.40 14.96
N LEU A 46 2.31 -11.30 13.68
CA LEU A 46 1.55 -12.35 12.99
C LEU A 46 2.35 -13.66 12.87
N ILE A 47 3.66 -13.56 12.59
CA ILE A 47 4.54 -14.72 12.55
C ILE A 47 4.55 -15.41 13.92
N SER A 48 4.77 -14.64 15.00
CA SER A 48 4.83 -15.17 16.35
C SER A 48 3.53 -15.86 16.77
N GLU A 49 2.38 -15.32 16.36
CA GLU A 49 1.07 -15.85 16.75
C GLU A 49 0.60 -17.02 15.89
N PHE A 50 0.72 -16.90 14.55
CA PHE A 50 0.03 -17.81 13.62
C PHE A 50 0.92 -18.84 12.94
N GLN A 51 2.24 -18.62 12.85
CA GLN A 51 3.15 -19.60 12.24
C GLN A 51 3.25 -20.89 13.05
N PRO A 52 3.30 -20.88 14.40
CA PRO A 52 3.28 -22.12 15.19
C PRO A 52 1.99 -22.94 15.03
N GLN A 53 0.92 -22.31 14.54
CA GLN A 53 -0.38 -22.93 14.27
C GLN A 53 -0.50 -23.42 12.81
N GLU A 54 0.56 -23.30 12.00
CA GLU A 54 0.57 -23.61 10.55
C GLU A 54 -0.49 -22.83 9.75
N LYS A 55 -0.92 -21.67 10.26
CA LYS A 55 -1.89 -20.80 9.59
C LYS A 55 -1.26 -19.69 8.77
N LEU A 56 0.00 -19.32 9.05
CA LEU A 56 0.80 -18.39 8.29
C LEU A 56 2.06 -19.07 7.78
N ILE A 57 2.21 -19.17 6.46
CA ILE A 57 3.31 -19.87 5.80
C ILE A 57 4.01 -18.91 4.84
N LEU A 58 5.31 -18.70 5.03
CA LEU A 58 6.10 -17.77 4.24
C LEU A 58 6.97 -18.52 3.22
N HIS A 59 7.01 -17.98 1.99
CA HIS A 59 7.77 -18.54 0.87
C HIS A 59 8.74 -17.50 0.31
N TYR A 60 9.98 -17.87 0.07
CA TYR A 60 10.92 -17.03 -0.67
C TYR A 60 10.54 -17.03 -2.16
N SER A 61 10.23 -15.88 -2.70
CA SER A 61 9.95 -15.70 -4.13
C SER A 61 10.09 -14.22 -4.54
N ASP A 62 10.34 -13.99 -5.82
CA ASP A 62 10.30 -12.67 -6.44
C ASP A 62 9.30 -12.69 -7.60
N LEU A 63 8.57 -11.59 -7.82
CA LEU A 63 7.60 -11.50 -8.94
C LEU A 63 8.26 -11.62 -10.31
N LEU A 64 9.56 -11.33 -10.42
CA LEU A 64 10.31 -11.48 -11.67
C LEU A 64 10.74 -12.94 -11.93
N ASP A 65 10.67 -13.81 -10.92
CA ASP A 65 10.86 -15.25 -11.08
C ASP A 65 9.51 -15.94 -11.37
N SER A 66 9.10 -15.90 -12.63
CA SER A 66 7.84 -16.48 -13.09
C SER A 66 7.75 -18.00 -12.82
N ALA A 67 8.87 -18.71 -12.85
CA ALA A 67 8.90 -20.15 -12.56
C ALA A 67 8.61 -20.41 -11.08
N SER A 68 9.20 -19.64 -10.18
CA SER A 68 8.92 -19.71 -8.74
C SER A 68 7.46 -19.42 -8.44
N ILE A 69 6.88 -18.36 -9.00
CA ILE A 69 5.46 -18.01 -8.84
C ILE A 69 4.55 -19.14 -9.34
N PHE A 70 4.82 -19.67 -10.54
CA PHE A 70 4.05 -20.76 -11.11
C PHE A 70 4.09 -22.01 -10.22
N ASN A 71 5.27 -22.42 -9.76
CA ASN A 71 5.46 -23.56 -8.89
C ASN A 71 4.74 -23.38 -7.54
N LEU A 72 4.81 -22.18 -6.93
CA LEU A 72 4.11 -21.90 -5.68
C LEU A 72 2.59 -21.98 -5.85
N ILE A 73 2.02 -21.37 -6.87
CA ILE A 73 0.58 -21.42 -7.12
C ILE A 73 0.11 -22.87 -7.34
N ASN A 74 0.87 -23.65 -8.10
CA ASN A 74 0.56 -25.07 -8.31
C ASN A 74 0.71 -25.94 -7.06
N TYR A 75 1.69 -25.64 -6.20
CA TYR A 75 1.90 -26.35 -4.94
C TYR A 75 0.82 -26.02 -3.91
N ILE A 76 0.52 -24.71 -3.75
CA ILE A 76 -0.42 -24.21 -2.73
C ILE A 76 -1.88 -24.50 -3.13
N GLN A 77 -2.19 -24.39 -4.43
CA GLN A 77 -3.57 -24.46 -4.95
C GLN A 77 -4.53 -23.55 -4.15
N PRO A 78 -4.24 -22.22 -4.05
CA PRO A 78 -5.02 -21.32 -3.23
C PRO A 78 -6.46 -21.15 -3.74
N ASP A 79 -7.38 -20.76 -2.87
CA ASP A 79 -8.73 -20.34 -3.26
C ASP A 79 -8.74 -18.88 -3.74
N GLU A 80 -7.87 -18.07 -3.15
CA GLU A 80 -7.79 -16.64 -3.40
C GLU A 80 -6.33 -16.20 -3.52
N ILE A 81 -6.04 -15.35 -4.52
CA ILE A 81 -4.72 -14.72 -4.70
C ILE A 81 -4.88 -13.21 -4.63
N TYR A 82 -4.05 -12.56 -3.80
CA TYR A 82 -3.97 -11.12 -3.65
C TYR A 82 -2.60 -10.63 -4.13
N ASN A 83 -2.55 -9.95 -5.27
CA ASN A 83 -1.33 -9.39 -5.83
C ASN A 83 -1.10 -7.96 -5.33
N LEU A 84 -0.35 -7.83 -4.21
CA LEU A 84 -0.01 -6.56 -3.58
C LEU A 84 1.43 -6.14 -3.83
N ALA A 85 2.30 -7.08 -4.26
CA ALA A 85 3.71 -6.79 -4.47
C ALA A 85 3.94 -5.83 -5.63
N ALA A 86 4.72 -4.81 -5.38
CA ALA A 86 5.17 -3.83 -6.37
C ALA A 86 6.38 -3.06 -5.86
N GLN A 87 7.10 -2.39 -6.77
CA GLN A 87 7.88 -1.21 -6.42
C GLN A 87 6.88 -0.05 -6.39
N SER A 88 6.42 0.35 -5.19
CA SER A 88 5.28 1.28 -5.04
C SER A 88 5.65 2.74 -4.82
N HIS A 89 6.95 3.07 -4.71
CA HIS A 89 7.39 4.44 -4.49
C HIS A 89 7.49 5.20 -5.82
N VAL A 90 6.56 6.14 -6.06
CA VAL A 90 6.42 6.85 -7.34
C VAL A 90 7.71 7.56 -7.75
N SER A 91 8.38 8.30 -6.83
CA SER A 91 9.63 9.00 -7.17
C SER A 91 10.75 8.04 -7.56
N VAL A 92 10.87 6.89 -6.89
CA VAL A 92 11.84 5.84 -7.22
C VAL A 92 11.59 5.23 -8.60
N SER A 93 10.34 5.21 -9.07
CA SER A 93 10.02 4.69 -10.39
C SER A 93 10.67 5.49 -11.54
N PHE A 94 10.96 6.78 -11.34
CA PHE A 94 11.71 7.59 -12.31
C PHE A 94 13.21 7.26 -12.30
N GLN A 95 13.74 6.83 -11.16
CA GLN A 95 15.15 6.44 -11.04
C GLN A 95 15.39 4.99 -11.46
N ASN A 96 14.41 4.10 -11.23
CA ASN A 96 14.49 2.68 -11.53
C ASN A 96 13.29 2.23 -12.41
N PRO A 97 13.11 2.82 -13.62
CA PRO A 97 11.92 2.57 -14.43
C PRO A 97 11.82 1.13 -14.93
N ILE A 98 12.92 0.51 -15.33
CA ILE A 98 12.93 -0.87 -15.83
C ILE A 98 12.46 -1.84 -14.75
N PHE A 99 13.07 -1.81 -13.57
CA PHE A 99 12.69 -2.68 -12.46
C PHE A 99 11.21 -2.48 -12.04
N THR A 100 10.79 -1.21 -11.93
CA THR A 100 9.40 -0.85 -11.59
C THR A 100 8.42 -1.41 -12.61
N THR A 101 8.72 -1.22 -13.89
CA THR A 101 7.85 -1.67 -14.99
C THR A 101 7.81 -3.20 -15.04
N GLN A 102 8.95 -3.88 -15.03
CA GLN A 102 8.99 -5.34 -15.07
C GLN A 102 8.23 -5.97 -13.91
N THR A 103 8.43 -5.48 -12.69
CA THR A 103 7.73 -6.00 -11.51
C THR A 103 6.22 -5.80 -11.61
N GLY A 104 5.77 -4.61 -12.02
CA GLY A 104 4.35 -4.30 -12.13
C GLY A 104 3.66 -5.00 -13.32
N THR A 105 4.35 -5.22 -14.44
CA THR A 105 3.79 -5.81 -15.66
C THR A 105 3.98 -7.32 -15.71
N LEU A 106 5.23 -7.79 -15.85
CA LEU A 106 5.54 -9.21 -15.99
C LEU A 106 5.16 -10.00 -14.74
N GLY A 107 5.35 -9.41 -13.55
CA GLY A 107 4.94 -10.06 -12.31
C GLY A 107 3.44 -10.35 -12.26
N SER A 108 2.61 -9.37 -12.61
CA SER A 108 1.15 -9.57 -12.66
C SER A 108 0.74 -10.56 -13.74
N LEU A 109 1.35 -10.48 -14.93
CA LEU A 109 1.09 -11.41 -16.03
C LEU A 109 1.46 -12.85 -15.68
N SER A 110 2.58 -13.05 -14.97
CA SER A 110 3.02 -14.40 -14.54
C SER A 110 2.00 -15.06 -13.61
N ILE A 111 1.38 -14.29 -12.70
CA ILE A 111 0.33 -14.80 -11.82
C ILE A 111 -0.92 -15.16 -12.62
N LEU A 112 -1.37 -14.27 -13.52
CA LEU A 112 -2.54 -14.51 -14.36
C LEU A 112 -2.38 -15.75 -15.24
N GLU A 113 -1.19 -15.95 -15.84
CA GLU A 113 -0.87 -17.17 -16.62
C GLU A 113 -0.82 -18.42 -15.74
N ALA A 114 -0.31 -18.35 -14.52
CA ALA A 114 -0.34 -19.47 -13.59
C ALA A 114 -1.78 -19.86 -13.22
N ILE A 115 -2.64 -18.88 -12.95
CA ILE A 115 -4.06 -19.11 -12.66
C ILE A 115 -4.76 -19.74 -13.88
N ARG A 116 -4.56 -19.17 -15.09
CA ARG A 116 -5.17 -19.69 -16.32
C ARG A 116 -4.82 -21.16 -16.60
N ARG A 117 -3.63 -21.58 -16.20
CA ARG A 117 -3.14 -22.97 -16.38
C ARG A 117 -3.43 -23.87 -15.18
N SER A 118 -3.99 -23.35 -14.10
CA SER A 118 -4.38 -24.14 -12.95
C SER A 118 -5.61 -24.99 -13.26
N ASN A 119 -5.67 -26.18 -12.64
CA ASN A 119 -6.86 -27.04 -12.70
C ASN A 119 -7.93 -26.64 -11.65
N LYS A 120 -7.61 -25.68 -10.77
CA LYS A 120 -8.51 -25.16 -9.74
C LYS A 120 -9.02 -23.78 -10.14
N GLU A 121 -10.28 -23.52 -9.88
CA GLU A 121 -10.82 -22.15 -9.93
C GLU A 121 -10.22 -21.32 -8.80
N ILE A 122 -9.48 -20.28 -9.17
CA ILE A 122 -8.78 -19.38 -8.24
C ILE A 122 -9.30 -17.97 -8.45
N LYS A 123 -9.76 -17.32 -7.39
CA LYS A 123 -10.15 -15.92 -7.43
C LYS A 123 -8.94 -15.01 -7.28
N PHE A 124 -8.82 -14.01 -8.14
CA PHE A 124 -7.66 -13.12 -8.21
C PHE A 124 -8.02 -11.67 -7.95
N TYR A 125 -7.29 -11.05 -7.05
CA TYR A 125 -7.32 -9.61 -6.77
C TYR A 125 -6.03 -8.96 -7.24
N GLN A 126 -6.15 -7.90 -8.06
CA GLN A 126 -5.06 -7.03 -8.49
C GLN A 126 -5.13 -5.68 -7.78
N ALA A 127 -4.09 -5.31 -7.05
CA ALA A 127 -3.94 -3.96 -6.53
C ALA A 127 -3.61 -2.98 -7.67
N SER A 128 -4.62 -2.26 -8.13
CA SER A 128 -4.50 -1.10 -9.02
C SER A 128 -4.29 0.17 -8.19
N SER A 129 -4.22 1.34 -8.81
CA SER A 129 -3.84 2.58 -8.12
C SER A 129 -4.54 3.80 -8.72
N SER A 130 -4.90 4.76 -7.88
CA SER A 130 -5.38 6.09 -8.28
C SER A 130 -4.36 6.89 -9.08
N GLU A 131 -3.05 6.59 -8.97
CA GLU A 131 -2.00 7.19 -9.81
C GLU A 131 -2.22 6.92 -11.31
N MET A 132 -3.00 5.90 -11.68
CA MET A 132 -3.39 5.64 -13.07
C MET A 132 -4.20 6.77 -13.70
N PHE A 133 -4.95 7.54 -12.91
CA PHE A 133 -5.77 8.65 -13.39
C PHE A 133 -5.00 9.92 -13.71
N GLY A 134 -3.79 10.11 -13.17
CA GLY A 134 -2.92 11.25 -13.47
C GLY A 134 -3.37 12.61 -12.95
N GLY A 135 -4.54 12.75 -12.33
CA GLY A 135 -4.97 13.95 -11.61
C GLY A 135 -5.15 15.22 -12.43
N ALA A 136 -5.46 15.10 -13.72
CA ALA A 136 -5.58 16.24 -14.63
C ALA A 136 -6.79 17.15 -14.33
N ALA A 137 -7.84 16.64 -13.70
CA ALA A 137 -9.06 17.37 -13.38
C ALA A 137 -9.38 17.30 -11.89
N LYS A 138 -9.90 18.40 -11.31
CA LYS A 138 -10.39 18.45 -9.93
C LYS A 138 -11.82 17.91 -9.83
N VAL A 139 -12.00 16.65 -10.21
CA VAL A 139 -13.28 15.94 -10.19
C VAL A 139 -13.16 14.64 -9.40
N LYS A 140 -14.28 14.09 -8.98
CA LYS A 140 -14.33 12.72 -8.42
C LYS A 140 -14.04 11.70 -9.53
N LEU A 141 -13.17 10.76 -9.25
CA LEU A 141 -12.67 9.74 -10.17
C LEU A 141 -13.27 8.38 -9.82
N ASN A 142 -13.84 7.72 -10.80
CA ASN A 142 -14.47 6.41 -10.68
C ASN A 142 -13.93 5.41 -11.71
N GLU A 143 -14.53 4.24 -11.81
CA GLU A 143 -14.09 3.14 -12.67
C GLU A 143 -14.19 3.44 -14.19
N GLN A 144 -14.97 4.45 -14.57
CA GLN A 144 -15.13 4.92 -15.96
C GLN A 144 -14.23 6.10 -16.31
N SER A 145 -13.53 6.66 -15.33
CA SER A 145 -12.64 7.81 -15.55
C SER A 145 -11.46 7.43 -16.43
N ILE A 146 -11.04 8.37 -17.27
CA ILE A 146 -9.92 8.17 -18.20
C ILE A 146 -8.62 7.96 -17.40
N LEU A 147 -7.83 6.97 -17.82
CA LEU A 147 -6.51 6.70 -17.29
C LEU A 147 -5.48 7.54 -18.06
N ASP A 148 -4.73 8.39 -17.34
CA ASP A 148 -3.68 9.26 -17.90
C ASP A 148 -2.42 9.23 -17.01
N PRO A 149 -1.71 8.08 -16.97
CA PRO A 149 -0.61 7.85 -16.02
C PRO A 149 0.55 8.82 -16.22
N LYS A 150 1.09 9.37 -15.13
CA LYS A 150 2.16 10.37 -15.12
C LYS A 150 3.52 9.87 -14.63
N SER A 151 3.67 8.57 -14.39
CA SER A 151 4.92 7.96 -13.90
C SER A 151 5.09 6.53 -14.41
N PRO A 152 6.34 6.00 -14.47
CA PRO A 152 6.58 4.59 -14.81
C PRO A 152 5.80 3.61 -13.91
N TYR A 153 5.67 3.95 -12.62
CA TYR A 153 4.81 3.20 -11.69
C TYR A 153 3.35 3.16 -12.16
N ALA A 154 2.77 4.33 -12.44
CA ALA A 154 1.38 4.42 -12.88
C ALA A 154 1.14 3.67 -14.20
N VAL A 155 2.05 3.77 -15.17
CA VAL A 155 1.99 3.02 -16.44
C VAL A 155 2.00 1.50 -16.18
N SER A 156 2.85 1.02 -15.28
CA SER A 156 2.89 -0.40 -14.93
C SER A 156 1.59 -0.88 -14.27
N LYS A 157 0.94 -0.02 -13.47
CA LYS A 157 -0.37 -0.31 -12.88
C LYS A 157 -1.50 -0.31 -13.91
N VAL A 158 -1.46 0.58 -14.92
CA VAL A 158 -2.40 0.57 -16.05
C VAL A 158 -2.29 -0.75 -16.83
N PHE A 159 -1.06 -1.21 -17.10
CA PHE A 159 -0.86 -2.52 -17.75
C PHE A 159 -1.51 -3.65 -16.93
N ALA A 160 -1.18 -3.78 -15.65
CA ALA A 160 -1.71 -4.84 -14.79
C ALA A 160 -3.23 -4.78 -14.69
N HIS A 161 -3.80 -3.57 -14.57
CA HIS A 161 -5.25 -3.33 -14.55
C HIS A 161 -5.92 -3.86 -15.82
N HIS A 162 -5.43 -3.48 -17.00
CA HIS A 162 -6.01 -3.93 -18.26
C HIS A 162 -5.79 -5.43 -18.50
N MET A 163 -4.63 -5.99 -18.14
CA MET A 163 -4.40 -7.43 -18.27
C MET A 163 -5.36 -8.23 -17.39
N THR A 164 -5.66 -7.77 -16.18
CA THR A 164 -6.68 -8.39 -15.32
C THR A 164 -8.04 -8.42 -15.99
N LYS A 165 -8.46 -7.33 -16.66
CA LYS A 165 -9.71 -7.28 -17.44
C LYS A 165 -9.67 -8.22 -18.64
N VAL A 166 -8.59 -8.22 -19.43
CA VAL A 166 -8.42 -9.11 -20.58
C VAL A 166 -8.54 -10.58 -20.17
N TYR A 167 -7.92 -10.97 -19.06
CA TYR A 167 -8.00 -12.37 -18.59
C TYR A 167 -9.38 -12.74 -18.05
N ARG A 168 -10.07 -11.80 -17.41
CA ARG A 168 -11.49 -11.96 -17.03
C ARG A 168 -12.37 -12.21 -18.25
N ASP A 169 -12.25 -11.36 -19.25
CA ASP A 169 -13.16 -11.35 -20.39
C ASP A 169 -12.84 -12.47 -21.42
N SER A 170 -11.55 -12.79 -21.62
CA SER A 170 -11.12 -13.77 -22.63
C SER A 170 -11.07 -15.20 -22.11
N TYR A 171 -10.78 -15.39 -20.81
CA TYR A 171 -10.58 -16.72 -20.23
C TYR A 171 -11.56 -17.03 -19.09
N SER A 172 -12.55 -16.16 -18.86
CA SER A 172 -13.56 -16.32 -17.79
C SER A 172 -12.95 -16.48 -16.40
N LEU A 173 -11.77 -15.90 -16.14
CA LEU A 173 -11.17 -15.93 -14.83
C LEU A 173 -11.94 -15.03 -13.87
N PHE A 174 -12.12 -15.49 -12.63
CA PHE A 174 -12.58 -14.60 -11.58
C PHE A 174 -11.44 -13.66 -11.17
N SER A 175 -11.30 -12.53 -11.86
CA SER A 175 -10.25 -11.55 -11.61
C SER A 175 -10.82 -10.14 -11.46
N THR A 176 -10.40 -9.42 -10.43
CA THR A 176 -10.93 -8.12 -10.03
C THR A 176 -9.81 -7.12 -9.76
N ASN A 177 -10.05 -5.84 -10.05
CA ASN A 177 -9.13 -4.76 -9.75
C ASN A 177 -9.69 -3.90 -8.61
N GLY A 178 -8.89 -3.66 -7.57
CA GLY A 178 -9.15 -2.58 -6.63
C GLY A 178 -8.35 -1.34 -7.03
N ILE A 179 -9.03 -0.28 -7.49
CA ILE A 179 -8.40 1.00 -7.81
C ILE A 179 -8.27 1.78 -6.51
N LEU A 180 -7.16 1.56 -5.83
CA LEU A 180 -6.95 2.09 -4.49
C LEU A 180 -6.46 3.54 -4.55
N PHE A 181 -7.14 4.42 -3.82
CA PHE A 181 -6.63 5.74 -3.49
C PHE A 181 -5.60 5.63 -2.37
N ASN A 182 -4.96 6.74 -2.01
CA ASN A 182 -3.90 6.71 -1.02
C ASN A 182 -4.43 6.18 0.31
N HIS A 183 -3.75 5.21 0.88
CA HIS A 183 -4.14 4.62 2.16
C HIS A 183 -2.92 4.42 3.04
N GLU A 184 -3.08 4.79 4.27
CA GLU A 184 -2.00 5.02 5.21
C GLU A 184 -2.25 4.26 6.52
N SER A 185 -1.22 4.12 7.31
CA SER A 185 -1.30 3.48 8.63
C SER A 185 0.02 3.63 9.40
N PRO A 186 0.08 3.18 10.67
CA PRO A 186 1.33 2.98 11.39
C PRO A 186 2.35 2.05 10.70
N HIS A 187 1.90 1.19 9.79
CA HIS A 187 2.76 0.29 8.99
C HIS A 187 3.17 0.87 7.63
N ARG A 188 2.81 2.11 7.31
CA ARG A 188 3.24 2.78 6.07
C ARG A 188 4.77 2.82 5.96
N GLY A 189 5.30 2.68 4.75
CA GLY A 189 6.73 2.83 4.51
C GLY A 189 7.22 4.23 4.92
N GLU A 190 8.35 4.30 5.61
CA GLU A 190 8.86 5.52 6.25
C GLU A 190 9.24 6.65 5.29
N THR A 191 9.48 6.32 4.03
CA THR A 191 9.81 7.28 2.96
C THR A 191 8.60 7.95 2.33
N PHE A 192 7.38 7.47 2.60
CA PHE A 192 6.14 8.11 2.14
C PHE A 192 5.82 9.35 2.97
N VAL A 193 5.27 10.37 2.31
CA VAL A 193 5.10 11.72 2.88
C VAL A 193 4.37 11.73 4.22
N THR A 194 3.28 11.01 4.35
CA THR A 194 2.48 10.93 5.58
C THR A 194 3.29 10.35 6.74
N ARG A 195 3.95 9.20 6.51
CA ARG A 195 4.79 8.57 7.53
C ARG A 195 6.05 9.38 7.84
N LYS A 196 6.63 10.03 6.82
CA LYS A 196 7.75 10.96 7.02
C LYS A 196 7.35 12.11 7.94
N ILE A 197 6.12 12.64 7.82
CA ILE A 197 5.59 13.69 8.69
C ILE A 197 5.42 13.15 10.11
N THR A 198 4.71 12.06 10.30
CA THR A 198 4.39 11.55 11.66
C THR A 198 5.63 11.11 12.43
N LYS A 199 6.62 10.48 11.77
CA LYS A 199 7.92 10.17 12.39
C LYS A 199 8.68 11.44 12.80
N ALA A 200 8.69 12.46 11.92
CA ALA A 200 9.34 13.72 12.26
C ALA A 200 8.63 14.42 13.43
N VAL A 201 7.30 14.40 13.49
CA VAL A 201 6.53 14.93 14.63
C VAL A 201 6.96 14.26 15.92
N GLY A 202 7.01 12.92 15.97
CA GLY A 202 7.45 12.18 17.15
C GLY A 202 8.89 12.55 17.57
N ARG A 203 9.83 12.57 16.63
CA ARG A 203 11.23 12.93 16.89
C ARG A 203 11.43 14.39 17.32
N ILE A 204 10.69 15.31 16.72
CA ILE A 204 10.74 16.74 17.08
C ILE A 204 10.18 16.94 18.49
N TYR A 205 9.08 16.26 18.83
CA TYR A 205 8.49 16.30 20.17
C TYR A 205 9.46 15.82 21.25
N HIS A 206 10.24 14.77 20.97
CA HIS A 206 11.27 14.21 21.87
C HIS A 206 12.65 14.89 21.73
N GLY A 207 12.77 15.98 20.95
CA GLY A 207 14.03 16.73 20.81
C GLY A 207 15.11 16.06 19.95
N LEU A 208 14.78 14.95 19.27
CA LEU A 208 15.71 14.16 18.44
C LEU A 208 15.94 14.77 17.05
N GLN A 209 15.00 15.59 16.56
CA GLN A 209 15.03 16.20 15.24
C GLN A 209 14.64 17.67 15.32
N LYS A 210 15.27 18.54 14.52
CA LYS A 210 15.03 19.99 14.57
C LYS A 210 14.10 20.48 13.47
N LYS A 211 14.15 19.90 12.27
CA LYS A 211 13.41 20.33 11.08
C LYS A 211 12.96 19.12 10.26
N LEU A 212 11.90 19.33 9.48
CA LEU A 212 11.39 18.41 8.49
C LEU A 212 11.41 19.07 7.11
N THR A 213 12.10 18.47 6.13
CA THR A 213 12.11 18.97 4.76
C THR A 213 11.17 18.16 3.90
N LEU A 214 10.23 18.84 3.23
CA LEU A 214 9.21 18.25 2.35
C LEU A 214 9.30 18.84 0.93
N GLY A 215 8.58 18.22 -0.02
CA GLY A 215 8.38 18.76 -1.37
C GLY A 215 7.13 19.66 -1.44
N ASN A 216 6.23 19.34 -2.38
CA ASN A 216 5.01 20.10 -2.63
C ASN A 216 3.97 19.91 -1.50
N LEU A 217 3.72 20.97 -0.74
CA LEU A 217 2.73 20.99 0.35
C LEU A 217 1.28 21.11 -0.16
N ASN A 218 1.09 21.64 -1.39
CA ASN A 218 -0.23 21.89 -1.96
C ASN A 218 -0.84 20.67 -2.66
N ALA A 219 -0.08 19.61 -2.86
CA ALA A 219 -0.61 18.39 -3.46
C ALA A 219 -1.71 17.80 -2.58
N SER A 220 -2.87 17.51 -3.19
CA SER A 220 -4.06 17.01 -2.51
C SER A 220 -4.28 15.53 -2.79
N ARG A 221 -4.57 14.75 -1.78
CA ARG A 221 -4.81 13.31 -1.86
C ARG A 221 -6.04 12.91 -1.05
N ASP A 222 -6.73 11.93 -1.54
CA ASP A 222 -7.74 11.19 -0.80
C ASP A 222 -6.98 10.12 0.02
N TRP A 223 -6.92 10.29 1.35
CA TRP A 223 -6.22 9.42 2.26
C TRP A 223 -7.18 8.64 3.15
N GLY A 224 -7.12 7.32 3.07
CA GLY A 224 -7.87 6.42 3.95
C GLY A 224 -6.99 5.55 4.82
N PHE A 225 -7.60 4.75 5.67
CA PHE A 225 -6.91 3.78 6.52
C PHE A 225 -6.72 2.44 5.80
N ALA A 226 -5.50 1.91 5.81
CA ALA A 226 -5.16 0.66 5.11
C ALA A 226 -6.01 -0.55 5.57
N GLY A 227 -6.38 -0.61 6.84
CA GLY A 227 -7.25 -1.66 7.36
C GLY A 227 -8.64 -1.66 6.73
N ASP A 228 -9.23 -0.48 6.49
CA ASP A 228 -10.50 -0.36 5.79
C ASP A 228 -10.39 -0.84 4.34
N TYR A 229 -9.26 -0.51 3.67
CA TYR A 229 -9.02 -0.87 2.28
C TYR A 229 -8.80 -2.37 2.10
N THR A 230 -8.11 -3.03 3.03
CA THR A 230 -7.91 -4.50 2.94
C THR A 230 -9.20 -5.27 3.16
N GLU A 231 -10.15 -4.73 3.93
CA GLU A 231 -11.50 -5.30 4.03
C GLU A 231 -12.21 -5.26 2.66
N ALA A 232 -12.10 -4.15 1.91
CA ALA A 232 -12.65 -4.07 0.55
C ALA A 232 -12.01 -5.09 -0.40
N MET A 233 -10.69 -5.29 -0.34
CA MET A 233 -9.99 -6.30 -1.14
C MET A 233 -10.60 -7.70 -0.92
N TRP A 234 -10.82 -8.07 0.35
CA TRP A 234 -11.46 -9.33 0.68
C TRP A 234 -12.91 -9.38 0.18
N MET A 235 -13.70 -8.34 0.40
CA MET A 235 -15.11 -8.28 -0.03
C MET A 235 -15.28 -8.44 -1.54
N MET A 236 -14.36 -7.92 -2.35
CA MET A 236 -14.36 -8.07 -3.80
C MET A 236 -14.29 -9.53 -4.22
N LEU A 237 -13.45 -10.34 -3.57
CA LEU A 237 -13.33 -11.76 -3.87
C LEU A 237 -14.47 -12.63 -3.32
N GLN A 238 -15.33 -12.08 -2.46
CA GLN A 238 -16.53 -12.79 -1.98
C GLN A 238 -17.74 -12.59 -2.90
N GLN A 239 -17.64 -11.75 -3.94
CA GLN A 239 -18.74 -11.52 -4.87
C GLN A 239 -19.01 -12.74 -5.74
N LYS A 240 -20.22 -12.79 -6.33
CA LYS A 240 -20.64 -13.85 -7.28
C LYS A 240 -19.98 -13.71 -8.64
N SER A 241 -19.69 -12.47 -9.06
CA SER A 241 -19.03 -12.14 -10.32
C SER A 241 -17.92 -11.11 -10.08
N PRO A 242 -16.81 -11.20 -10.85
CA PRO A 242 -15.72 -10.24 -10.73
C PRO A 242 -16.10 -8.89 -11.34
N ASP A 243 -15.62 -7.81 -10.72
CA ASP A 243 -15.76 -6.44 -11.25
C ASP A 243 -14.62 -5.58 -10.70
N ASP A 244 -14.46 -4.36 -11.20
CA ASP A 244 -13.45 -3.41 -10.74
C ASP A 244 -14.09 -2.36 -9.82
N PHE A 245 -13.38 -1.94 -8.77
CA PHE A 245 -13.91 -1.02 -7.77
C PHE A 245 -12.91 0.07 -7.41
N VAL A 246 -13.36 1.31 -7.36
CA VAL A 246 -12.64 2.40 -6.70
C VAL A 246 -12.84 2.29 -5.19
N ILE A 247 -11.73 2.33 -4.46
CA ILE A 247 -11.70 2.36 -3.00
C ILE A 247 -11.03 3.65 -2.57
N ALA A 248 -11.81 4.52 -1.93
CA ALA A 248 -11.46 5.88 -1.58
C ALA A 248 -12.28 6.35 -0.36
N THR A 249 -11.92 7.49 0.22
CA THR A 249 -12.72 8.10 1.29
C THR A 249 -13.78 9.06 0.75
N GLY A 250 -13.58 9.59 -0.47
CA GLY A 250 -14.44 10.63 -1.04
C GLY A 250 -14.14 12.04 -0.52
N GLU A 251 -13.05 12.18 0.25
CA GLU A 251 -12.52 13.43 0.78
C GLU A 251 -11.06 13.60 0.36
N THR A 252 -10.61 14.83 0.12
CA THR A 252 -9.22 15.10 -0.24
C THR A 252 -8.64 16.20 0.65
N HIS A 253 -7.39 15.99 1.06
CA HIS A 253 -6.65 16.90 1.94
C HIS A 253 -5.28 17.20 1.34
N THR A 254 -4.74 18.37 1.63
CA THR A 254 -3.39 18.76 1.22
C THR A 254 -2.33 18.14 2.14
N VAL A 255 -1.09 18.02 1.65
CA VAL A 255 0.05 17.63 2.49
C VAL A 255 0.23 18.63 3.64
N GLU A 256 -0.06 19.92 3.41
CA GLU A 256 -0.02 20.95 4.44
C GLU A 256 -1.04 20.70 5.56
N GLU A 257 -2.30 20.39 5.20
CA GLU A 257 -3.34 20.04 6.18
C GLU A 257 -2.96 18.81 7.01
N PHE A 258 -2.43 17.77 6.37
CA PHE A 258 -1.94 16.59 7.08
C PHE A 258 -0.85 16.96 8.09
N ALA A 259 0.13 17.76 7.67
CA ALA A 259 1.20 18.22 8.54
C ALA A 259 0.69 19.09 9.68
N GLN A 260 -0.23 20.03 9.38
CA GLN A 260 -0.84 20.89 10.40
C GLN A 260 -1.53 20.05 11.49
N HIS A 261 -2.36 19.09 11.11
CA HIS A 261 -3.05 18.22 12.07
C HIS A 261 -2.06 17.37 12.87
N ALA A 262 -1.07 16.77 12.22
CA ALA A 262 -0.06 15.95 12.89
C ALA A 262 0.76 16.73 13.94
N PHE A 263 1.20 17.94 13.65
CA PHE A 263 1.92 18.79 14.59
C PHE A 263 0.99 19.33 15.70
N SER A 264 -0.24 19.71 15.35
CA SER A 264 -1.23 20.22 16.33
C SER A 264 -1.59 19.17 17.38
N TYR A 265 -1.60 17.88 17.02
CA TYR A 265 -1.87 16.77 17.95
C TYR A 265 -0.92 16.76 19.16
N VAL A 266 0.33 17.18 18.96
CA VAL A 266 1.34 17.28 20.03
C VAL A 266 1.57 18.72 20.51
N GLY A 267 0.69 19.66 20.16
CA GLY A 267 0.79 21.06 20.60
C GLY A 267 1.89 21.87 19.92
N LEU A 268 2.40 21.43 18.77
CA LEU A 268 3.47 22.12 18.04
C LEU A 268 2.90 22.88 16.82
N ASP A 269 3.53 24.04 16.50
CA ASP A 269 3.23 24.80 15.29
C ASP A 269 4.11 24.30 14.12
N TYR A 270 3.52 23.62 13.13
CA TYR A 270 4.23 23.04 11.99
C TYR A 270 5.08 24.05 11.21
N LYS A 271 4.67 25.34 11.17
CA LYS A 271 5.41 26.41 10.47
C LYS A 271 6.81 26.65 11.01
N LYS A 272 7.02 26.32 12.28
CA LYS A 272 8.35 26.44 12.92
C LYS A 272 9.30 25.31 12.52
N TYR A 273 8.79 24.18 12.05
CA TYR A 273 9.59 22.98 11.85
C TYR A 273 9.66 22.52 10.39
N ILE A 274 8.67 22.84 9.55
CA ILE A 274 8.65 22.41 8.14
C ILE A 274 9.38 23.45 7.28
N GLN A 275 10.19 22.93 6.36
CA GLN A 275 10.79 23.65 5.25
C GLN A 275 10.58 22.87 3.95
N THR A 276 10.54 23.56 2.82
CA THR A 276 10.36 22.93 1.50
C THR A 276 11.67 22.97 0.71
N ASP A 277 11.93 21.92 -0.08
CA ASP A 277 13.06 21.85 -0.99
C ASP A 277 12.62 21.26 -2.34
N LYS A 278 13.00 21.95 -3.43
CA LYS A 278 12.66 21.55 -4.80
C LYS A 278 13.18 20.16 -5.19
N LYS A 279 14.24 19.67 -4.56
CA LYS A 279 14.77 18.32 -4.82
C LYS A 279 13.78 17.19 -4.51
N TYR A 280 12.78 17.45 -3.67
CA TYR A 280 11.72 16.49 -3.33
C TYR A 280 10.46 16.62 -4.21
N PHE A 281 10.46 17.52 -5.20
CA PHE A 281 9.36 17.60 -6.18
C PHE A 281 9.52 16.45 -7.19
N ARG A 282 8.40 15.89 -7.62
CA ARG A 282 8.39 14.87 -8.66
C ARG A 282 8.60 15.51 -10.03
N PRO A 283 9.26 14.84 -10.99
CA PRO A 283 9.40 15.35 -12.36
C PRO A 283 8.06 15.64 -13.04
N ASN A 284 7.03 14.86 -12.72
CA ASN A 284 5.65 15.05 -13.19
C ASN A 284 4.74 14.84 -11.98
N GLU A 285 4.21 15.94 -11.44
CA GLU A 285 3.41 15.92 -10.22
C GLU A 285 1.94 15.65 -10.55
N VAL A 286 1.29 14.91 -9.67
CA VAL A 286 -0.16 14.73 -9.66
C VAL A 286 -0.69 15.62 -8.55
N ASP A 287 -1.29 16.76 -8.91
CA ASP A 287 -1.67 17.77 -7.93
C ASP A 287 -2.92 17.42 -7.12
N TYR A 288 -3.84 16.67 -7.71
CA TYR A 288 -5.14 16.41 -7.10
C TYR A 288 -5.67 15.00 -7.40
N LEU A 289 -6.07 14.29 -6.35
CA LEU A 289 -6.77 13.01 -6.46
C LEU A 289 -7.93 12.97 -5.47
N LEU A 290 -9.14 12.66 -5.96
CA LEU A 290 -10.36 12.48 -5.18
C LEU A 290 -11.14 11.30 -5.76
N GLY A 291 -11.42 10.28 -4.95
CA GLY A 291 -12.13 9.09 -5.40
C GLY A 291 -13.63 9.16 -5.21
N ASP A 292 -14.34 8.41 -6.05
CA ASP A 292 -15.75 8.13 -5.90
C ASP A 292 -15.94 6.63 -5.63
N TYR A 293 -16.26 6.29 -4.40
CA TYR A 293 -16.46 4.90 -3.95
C TYR A 293 -17.92 4.44 -4.00
N GLU A 294 -18.80 5.18 -4.69
CA GLU A 294 -20.25 4.89 -4.72
C GLU A 294 -20.56 3.47 -5.18
N LYS A 295 -19.82 2.97 -6.18
CA LYS A 295 -19.97 1.59 -6.67
C LYS A 295 -19.61 0.56 -5.59
N ALA A 296 -18.50 0.76 -4.88
CA ALA A 296 -18.11 -0.11 -3.78
C ALA A 296 -19.14 -0.10 -2.64
N GLN A 297 -19.70 1.07 -2.33
CA GLN A 297 -20.77 1.19 -1.34
C GLN A 297 -22.04 0.44 -1.77
N LYS A 298 -22.46 0.59 -3.01
CA LYS A 298 -23.69 -0.04 -3.52
C LYS A 298 -23.60 -1.55 -3.66
N LEU A 299 -22.47 -2.05 -4.20
CA LEU A 299 -22.35 -3.46 -4.58
C LEU A 299 -21.65 -4.32 -3.52
N LEU A 300 -20.67 -3.77 -2.80
CA LEU A 300 -19.97 -4.47 -1.73
C LEU A 300 -20.58 -4.17 -0.34
N GLY A 301 -21.34 -3.08 -0.19
CA GLY A 301 -21.72 -2.57 1.14
C GLY A 301 -20.54 -1.92 1.88
N TRP A 302 -19.43 -1.67 1.20
CA TRP A 302 -18.22 -1.11 1.79
C TRP A 302 -18.27 0.42 1.89
N ARG A 303 -17.75 0.95 2.97
CA ARG A 303 -17.49 2.39 3.17
C ARG A 303 -16.27 2.58 4.07
N PRO A 304 -15.55 3.70 3.95
CA PRO A 304 -14.48 4.02 4.89
C PRO A 304 -15.05 4.17 6.31
N LYS A 305 -14.34 3.63 7.29
CA LYS A 305 -14.73 3.66 8.71
C LYS A 305 -13.93 4.68 9.50
N THR A 306 -12.68 4.89 9.08
CA THR A 306 -11.71 5.76 9.74
C THR A 306 -11.70 7.13 9.07
N THR A 307 -11.94 8.19 9.82
CA THR A 307 -11.87 9.56 9.32
C THR A 307 -10.43 10.01 9.12
N PHE A 308 -10.23 11.08 8.33
CA PHE A 308 -8.90 11.68 8.11
C PHE A 308 -8.20 12.05 9.43
N LEU A 309 -8.91 12.68 10.37
CA LEU A 309 -8.33 13.05 11.67
C LEU A 309 -7.94 11.83 12.49
N GLN A 310 -8.80 10.83 12.58
CA GLN A 310 -8.48 9.57 13.29
C GLN A 310 -7.25 8.87 12.69
N LEU A 311 -7.10 8.91 11.36
CA LEU A 311 -5.93 8.36 10.68
C LEU A 311 -4.65 9.10 11.07
N VAL A 312 -4.67 10.44 11.05
CA VAL A 312 -3.52 11.27 11.44
C VAL A 312 -3.14 11.01 12.90
N GLU A 313 -4.11 11.03 13.81
CA GLU A 313 -3.91 10.78 15.24
C GLU A 313 -3.30 9.40 15.49
N MET A 314 -3.87 8.34 14.91
CA MET A 314 -3.36 6.96 15.01
C MET A 314 -1.89 6.85 14.57
N MET A 315 -1.54 7.49 13.47
CA MET A 315 -0.18 7.46 12.94
C MET A 315 0.79 8.25 13.82
N VAL A 316 0.38 9.41 14.30
CA VAL A 316 1.21 10.26 15.20
C VAL A 316 1.43 9.55 16.53
N GLU A 317 0.40 8.99 17.15
CA GLU A 317 0.50 8.26 18.41
C GLU A 317 1.49 7.08 18.32
N SER A 318 1.38 6.30 17.23
CA SER A 318 2.33 5.21 16.98
C SER A 318 3.77 5.71 16.86
N ASP A 319 3.99 6.81 16.15
CA ASP A 319 5.34 7.35 15.94
C ASP A 319 5.89 8.13 17.14
N LEU A 320 5.05 8.68 18.01
CA LEU A 320 5.46 9.17 19.32
C LEU A 320 6.06 8.04 20.18
N ASN A 321 5.37 6.89 20.23
CA ASN A 321 5.86 5.73 20.97
C ASN A 321 7.17 5.18 20.37
N ASN A 322 7.32 5.19 19.04
CA ASN A 322 8.58 4.83 18.39
C ASN A 322 9.70 5.82 18.70
N ALA A 323 9.42 7.13 18.64
CA ALA A 323 10.39 8.17 18.93
C ALA A 323 10.85 8.15 20.40
N LYS A 324 9.97 7.80 21.34
CA LYS A 324 10.36 7.60 22.75
C LYS A 324 11.36 6.45 22.91
N ARG A 325 11.19 5.36 22.15
CA ARG A 325 12.19 4.26 22.14
C ARG A 325 13.52 4.72 21.52
N GLU A 326 13.46 5.48 20.41
CA GLU A 326 14.64 6.06 19.76
C GLU A 326 15.37 7.01 20.73
N GLU A 327 14.64 7.81 21.53
CA GLU A 327 15.21 8.70 22.55
C GLU A 327 16.00 7.93 23.62
N ILE A 328 15.45 6.85 24.15
CA ILE A 328 16.13 6.00 25.14
C ILE A 328 17.43 5.45 24.54
N LEU A 329 17.38 4.87 23.35
CA LEU A 329 18.55 4.32 22.67
C LEU A 329 19.59 5.40 22.34
N PHE A 330 19.16 6.60 21.97
CA PHE A 330 20.04 7.73 21.70
C PHE A 330 20.78 8.18 22.97
N ASN A 331 20.06 8.34 24.08
CA ASN A 331 20.63 8.76 25.37
C ASN A 331 21.62 7.75 25.94
N GLU A 332 21.42 6.45 25.67
CA GLU A 332 22.34 5.37 26.01
C GLU A 332 23.52 5.22 25.02
N GLY A 333 23.59 6.06 23.98
CA GLY A 333 24.65 5.98 22.96
C GLY A 333 24.55 4.78 22.03
N LEU A 334 23.40 4.12 22.00
CA LEU A 334 23.13 2.91 21.18
C LEU A 334 22.50 3.22 19.82
N LEU A 335 22.13 4.47 19.57
CA LEU A 335 21.51 4.92 18.32
C LEU A 335 22.25 6.13 17.76
N SER A 336 22.67 6.06 16.50
CA SER A 336 23.16 7.22 15.74
C SER A 336 22.03 7.74 14.85
N PRO A 337 21.67 9.06 14.92
CA PRO A 337 20.59 9.60 14.12
C PRO A 337 20.96 9.58 12.61
N THR A 338 20.20 8.82 11.83
CA THR A 338 20.36 8.75 10.37
C THR A 338 19.42 9.68 9.61
N TRP A 339 18.38 10.20 10.30
CA TRP A 339 17.35 11.06 9.72
C TRP A 339 17.78 12.52 9.52
N GLU A 340 18.90 12.95 10.10
CA GLU A 340 19.46 14.30 9.88
C GLU A 340 20.09 14.46 8.49
N ASN A 341 20.55 13.37 7.91
CA ASN A 341 21.12 13.29 6.57
C ASN A 341 20.38 12.21 5.73
N PRO A 342 19.09 12.40 5.43
CA PRO A 342 18.40 11.45 4.58
C PRO A 342 19.02 11.51 3.17
N SER A 343 19.54 10.37 2.70
CA SER A 343 20.02 10.16 1.34
C SER A 343 18.90 10.34 0.30
#